data_3a5a9f5d33d89af1fc8fe6a708bfafd2
#
_entry.id   3a5a9f5d33d89af1fc8fe6a708bfafd2
#
_cell.length_a   1.000
_cell.length_b   1.000
_cell.length_c   1.000
_cell.angle_alpha   90.00
_cell.angle_beta   90.00
_cell.angle_gamma   90.00
#
_symmetry.space_group_name_H-M   'P 1'
#
loop_
_entity.id
_entity.type
_entity.pdbx_description
1 polymer ?
#
loop_
_entity_poly.entity_id
_entity_poly.type
_entity_poly.pdbx_seq_one_letter_code
_entity_poly.pdbx_strand_id
1 'polypeptide(L)'
;MKLSFYGADRCVTGSCHCLEVNGKRILVDCGLQQGRDEVDNTALPFHPGSIDAVLVTHAHIDHSGRIPMLIKNGFQGKIITTRLTADLLDIMLQDSAHIQEQDAEYQNRKNKRAGRPEIEPIYTVADALRVREFVQTCEYGQDVPVVDGVTAQFIDAGHLLGSASIRLICREGDEERTIVFSGDIGNVDQPIIRDPQFFTDADYVLTESTYGDRNHTEVWSYTDELAEIIDETLRKGGNVVIPSFAVGRTQELLYFIREIKDKGLVTSVKDFPVYVDSPLAKKATTIFCGDLRGYLDDDALALVQDGTHMFNFPGLHLTETVDESKLLNMDKTPKVIISASGMCDAGRIRHHLKYNLWRADSAVVFVGFQSPGTLGRNLLDGAESVRLFGEDIAVRAKIVNFQGLSSHADHDHLIDWIKHFDPARTTHVFVVHGDRDVAPVYADTVKSLGFAAHAPQYTEEYDLIADKQLSPGYLPERRTRAYEGAPKTTGAYQRLVQLGDMLVGLIRRSKGRDNKTLAAFAEAISKLI
;
A
#
# COMPACT_ATOMS: atom_id res chain seq x y z
N MET A 1 -0.52 -8.23 30.97
CA MET A 1 -0.32 -7.61 29.63
C MET A 1 -1.32 -8.19 28.65
N LYS A 2 -2.04 -7.33 27.90
CA LYS A 2 -3.08 -7.80 26.97
C LYS A 2 -2.88 -7.17 25.61
N LEU A 3 -2.96 -7.99 24.54
CA LEU A 3 -2.97 -7.57 23.15
C LEU A 3 -4.39 -7.75 22.60
N SER A 4 -4.89 -6.72 21.89
CA SER A 4 -6.21 -6.74 21.24
C SER A 4 -6.08 -6.31 19.79
N PHE A 5 -6.83 -6.97 18.90
CA PHE A 5 -6.79 -6.78 17.45
C PHE A 5 -8.04 -6.01 17.00
N TYR A 6 -7.85 -4.80 16.46
CA TYR A 6 -8.94 -3.88 16.11
C TYR A 6 -8.94 -3.46 14.64
N GLY A 7 -8.19 -4.20 13.82
CA GLY A 7 -8.13 -4.00 12.37
C GLY A 7 -6.91 -4.60 11.72
N ALA A 8 -6.94 -4.74 10.42
CA ALA A 8 -6.05 -5.56 9.59
C ALA A 8 -6.06 -7.06 10.00
N ASP A 9 -7.15 -7.51 10.60
CA ASP A 9 -7.35 -8.88 11.05
C ASP A 9 -8.05 -9.65 9.94
N ARG A 10 -7.29 -10.41 9.16
CA ARG A 10 -7.71 -11.08 7.91
C ARG A 10 -8.28 -10.11 6.87
N CYS A 11 -7.70 -8.93 6.79
CA CYS A 11 -7.89 -7.95 5.73
C CYS A 11 -6.62 -7.09 5.61
N VAL A 12 -6.43 -6.47 4.45
CA VAL A 12 -5.23 -5.69 4.10
C VAL A 12 -5.37 -4.19 4.37
N THR A 13 -6.32 -3.78 5.22
CA THR A 13 -6.50 -2.36 5.56
C THR A 13 -7.00 -2.17 6.98
N GLY A 14 -6.80 -0.97 7.52
CA GLY A 14 -7.32 -0.56 8.80
C GLY A 14 -6.52 -1.03 10.00
N SER A 15 -5.19 -1.20 9.85
CA SER A 15 -4.30 -1.68 10.90
C SER A 15 -4.49 -0.92 12.22
N CYS A 16 -4.77 -1.66 13.28
CA CYS A 16 -4.99 -1.08 14.61
C CYS A 16 -4.88 -2.17 15.68
N HIS A 17 -3.78 -2.18 16.42
CA HIS A 17 -3.53 -3.15 17.48
C HIS A 17 -3.37 -2.41 18.80
N CYS A 18 -4.01 -2.91 19.86
CA CYS A 18 -3.98 -2.28 21.18
C CYS A 18 -3.24 -3.16 22.20
N LEU A 19 -2.17 -2.62 22.76
CA LEU A 19 -1.44 -3.23 23.86
C LEU A 19 -1.82 -2.56 25.18
N GLU A 20 -2.17 -3.36 26.18
CA GLU A 20 -2.45 -2.89 27.55
C GLU A 20 -1.37 -3.43 28.49
N VAL A 21 -0.64 -2.50 29.15
CA VAL A 21 0.45 -2.77 30.10
C VAL A 21 0.32 -1.81 31.28
N ASN A 22 0.39 -2.29 32.51
CA ASN A 22 0.24 -1.47 33.73
C ASN A 22 -1.02 -0.57 33.72
N GLY A 23 -2.12 -1.03 33.11
CA GLY A 23 -3.34 -0.24 32.93
C GLY A 23 -3.23 0.90 31.92
N LYS A 24 -2.10 1.03 31.20
CA LYS A 24 -1.88 1.94 30.09
C LYS A 24 -2.22 1.27 28.76
N ARG A 25 -2.81 2.01 27.84
CA ARG A 25 -3.26 1.52 26.54
C ARG A 25 -2.50 2.21 25.42
N ILE A 26 -1.80 1.42 24.62
CA ILE A 26 -0.97 1.88 23.51
C ILE A 26 -1.55 1.31 22.23
N LEU A 27 -1.79 2.15 21.24
CA LEU A 27 -2.10 1.68 19.89
C LEU A 27 -0.81 1.56 19.08
N VAL A 28 -0.71 0.50 18.29
CA VAL A 28 0.21 0.42 17.15
C VAL A 28 -0.67 0.52 15.91
N ASP A 29 -0.50 1.61 15.19
CA ASP A 29 -1.33 2.11 14.11
C ASP A 29 -2.80 2.43 14.49
N CYS A 30 -3.45 3.22 13.67
CA CYS A 30 -4.88 3.51 13.73
C CYS A 30 -5.37 3.87 12.33
N GLY A 31 -5.46 2.85 11.49
CA GLY A 31 -5.70 2.95 10.06
C GLY A 31 -7.16 3.03 9.67
N LEU A 32 -7.42 3.60 8.51
CA LEU A 32 -8.72 3.64 7.87
C LEU A 32 -8.94 2.34 7.10
N GLN A 33 -10.08 1.70 7.27
CA GLN A 33 -10.45 0.55 6.45
C GLN A 33 -10.92 1.00 5.07
N GLN A 34 -10.53 0.28 4.05
CA GLN A 34 -10.83 0.59 2.65
C GLN A 34 -11.26 -0.67 1.89
N GLY A 35 -11.99 -0.48 0.80
CA GLY A 35 -12.35 -1.56 -0.12
C GLY A 35 -13.53 -2.40 0.34
N ARG A 36 -13.47 -3.71 0.06
CA ARG A 36 -14.59 -4.65 0.29
C ARG A 36 -14.78 -5.03 1.76
N ASP A 37 -13.69 -4.99 2.51
CA ASP A 37 -13.68 -5.36 3.92
C ASP A 37 -13.94 -4.15 4.83
N GLU A 38 -14.42 -3.04 4.24
CA GLU A 38 -14.75 -1.81 4.94
C GLU A 38 -15.83 -2.07 6.00
N VAL A 39 -15.42 -2.07 7.25
CA VAL A 39 -16.30 -1.96 8.43
C VAL A 39 -16.64 -0.48 8.62
N ASP A 40 -17.49 -0.16 9.56
CA ASP A 40 -17.82 1.22 9.87
C ASP A 40 -16.60 2.00 10.42
N ASN A 41 -16.00 2.83 9.59
CA ASN A 41 -14.86 3.67 9.98
C ASN A 41 -15.23 4.77 11.00
N THR A 42 -16.52 5.02 11.23
CA THR A 42 -17.00 6.02 12.19
C THR A 42 -17.00 5.51 13.62
N ALA A 43 -16.89 4.20 13.82
CA ALA A 43 -16.88 3.54 15.12
C ALA A 43 -15.49 3.01 15.48
N LEU A 44 -15.09 3.22 16.74
CA LEU A 44 -13.90 2.61 17.33
C LEU A 44 -14.35 1.62 18.41
N PRO A 45 -13.72 0.45 18.54
CA PRO A 45 -14.08 -0.53 19.57
C PRO A 45 -13.60 -0.13 20.98
N PHE A 46 -13.12 1.09 21.14
CA PHE A 46 -12.61 1.66 22.38
C PHE A 46 -12.90 3.16 22.46
N HIS A 47 -12.83 3.73 23.66
CA HIS A 47 -12.98 5.18 23.85
C HIS A 47 -11.63 5.88 23.57
N PRO A 48 -11.53 6.85 22.64
CA PRO A 48 -10.27 7.52 22.28
C PRO A 48 -9.52 8.14 23.47
N GLY A 49 -10.23 8.73 24.42
CA GLY A 49 -9.63 9.30 25.63
C GLY A 49 -9.03 8.28 26.60
N SER A 50 -9.21 6.96 26.36
CA SER A 50 -8.56 5.90 27.14
C SER A 50 -7.22 5.45 26.58
N ILE A 51 -6.79 6.01 25.45
CA ILE A 51 -5.52 5.68 24.80
C ILE A 51 -4.43 6.64 25.30
N ASP A 52 -3.35 6.10 25.82
CA ASP A 52 -2.23 6.85 26.38
C ASP A 52 -1.18 7.23 25.33
N ALA A 53 -0.97 6.39 24.30
CA ALA A 53 -0.06 6.65 23.20
C ALA A 53 -0.48 5.93 21.92
N VAL A 54 -0.03 6.46 20.78
CA VAL A 54 -0.13 5.82 19.46
C VAL A 54 1.28 5.73 18.88
N LEU A 55 1.69 4.56 18.44
CA LEU A 55 2.91 4.33 17.68
C LEU A 55 2.52 4.12 16.23
N VAL A 56 3.14 4.83 15.29
CA VAL A 56 2.80 4.74 13.87
C VAL A 56 3.96 4.12 13.11
N THR A 57 3.69 2.99 12.46
CA THR A 57 4.69 2.27 11.67
C THR A 57 5.07 3.04 10.42
N HIS A 58 4.08 3.54 9.68
CA HIS A 58 4.29 4.34 8.47
C HIS A 58 3.04 5.17 8.12
N ALA A 59 3.15 6.01 7.10
CA ALA A 59 2.17 7.05 6.84
C ALA A 59 0.97 6.63 5.98
N HIS A 60 0.90 5.40 5.44
CA HIS A 60 -0.25 4.98 4.63
C HIS A 60 -1.57 5.10 5.40
N ILE A 61 -2.64 5.42 4.70
CA ILE A 61 -3.95 5.75 5.29
C ILE A 61 -4.58 4.55 6.00
N ASP A 62 -4.30 3.36 5.59
CA ASP A 62 -4.72 2.10 6.25
C ASP A 62 -3.94 1.79 7.53
N HIS A 63 -2.90 2.57 7.86
CA HIS A 63 -2.17 2.55 9.14
C HIS A 63 -2.37 3.81 9.98
N SER A 64 -2.74 4.93 9.38
CA SER A 64 -2.79 6.24 10.04
C SER A 64 -4.13 6.96 9.94
N GLY A 65 -4.98 6.55 9.02
CA GLY A 65 -6.12 7.36 8.54
C GLY A 65 -7.22 7.64 9.56
N ARG A 66 -7.27 6.98 10.73
CA ARG A 66 -8.21 7.30 11.81
C ARG A 66 -7.58 8.10 12.95
N ILE A 67 -6.30 8.47 12.87
CA ILE A 67 -5.63 9.29 13.89
C ILE A 67 -6.32 10.64 14.11
N PRO A 68 -6.71 11.41 13.08
CA PRO A 68 -7.44 12.67 13.28
C PRO A 68 -8.77 12.46 14.03
N MET A 69 -9.44 11.34 13.79
CA MET A 69 -10.67 10.97 14.48
C MET A 69 -10.42 10.69 15.99
N LEU A 70 -9.27 10.08 16.35
CA LEU A 70 -8.90 9.90 17.76
C LEU A 70 -8.82 11.26 18.47
N ILE A 71 -8.13 12.24 17.87
CA ILE A 71 -7.95 13.58 18.43
C ILE A 71 -9.28 14.32 18.54
N LYS A 72 -10.09 14.29 17.47
CA LYS A 72 -11.44 14.85 17.46
C LYS A 72 -12.29 14.31 18.62
N ASN A 73 -12.14 13.04 18.97
CA ASN A 73 -12.92 12.34 20.00
C ASN A 73 -12.23 12.23 21.37
N GLY A 74 -11.22 13.05 21.65
CA GLY A 74 -10.68 13.25 22.99
C GLY A 74 -9.39 12.53 23.34
N PHE A 75 -8.65 12.00 22.37
CA PHE A 75 -7.27 11.54 22.57
C PHE A 75 -6.37 12.70 23.03
N GLN A 76 -5.54 12.47 24.05
CA GLN A 76 -4.64 13.46 24.65
C GLN A 76 -3.21 12.93 24.81
N GLY A 77 -2.95 11.71 24.34
CA GLY A 77 -1.64 11.06 24.42
C GLY A 77 -0.64 11.57 23.39
N LYS A 78 0.48 10.86 23.25
CA LYS A 78 1.50 11.15 22.24
C LYS A 78 1.35 10.25 21.04
N ILE A 79 1.69 10.76 19.87
CA ILE A 79 1.85 10.00 18.63
C ILE A 79 3.34 9.92 18.34
N ILE A 80 3.91 8.72 18.40
CA ILE A 80 5.36 8.50 18.23
C ILE A 80 5.59 7.80 16.90
N THR A 81 6.49 8.36 16.09
CA THR A 81 6.85 7.82 14.78
C THR A 81 8.20 8.36 14.31
N THR A 82 8.74 7.85 13.20
CA THR A 82 9.96 8.39 12.61
C THR A 82 9.73 9.79 12.04
N ARG A 83 10.80 10.56 11.89
CA ARG A 83 10.74 11.93 11.38
C ARG A 83 10.08 12.02 10.00
N LEU A 84 10.47 11.17 9.05
CA LEU A 84 9.91 11.23 7.69
C LEU A 84 8.49 10.67 7.60
N THR A 85 8.13 9.69 8.43
CA THR A 85 6.73 9.30 8.58
C THR A 85 5.88 10.47 9.09
N ALA A 86 6.37 11.26 10.05
CA ALA A 86 5.65 12.43 10.55
C ALA A 86 5.40 13.47 9.45
N ASP A 87 6.41 13.75 8.60
CA ASP A 87 6.29 14.67 7.47
C ASP A 87 5.26 14.18 6.44
N LEU A 88 5.27 12.87 6.13
CA LEU A 88 4.30 12.26 5.22
C LEU A 88 2.89 12.21 5.82
N LEU A 89 2.75 11.92 7.12
CA LEU A 89 1.47 11.96 7.82
C LEU A 89 0.77 13.30 7.68
N ASP A 90 1.52 14.41 7.83
CA ASP A 90 0.95 15.76 7.74
C ASP A 90 0.25 16.00 6.39
N ILE A 91 0.86 15.59 5.29
CA ILE A 91 0.28 15.78 3.96
C ILE A 91 -0.80 14.75 3.63
N MET A 92 -0.63 13.50 4.04
CA MET A 92 -1.55 12.41 3.70
C MET A 92 -2.87 12.51 4.46
N LEU A 93 -2.82 12.85 5.76
CA LEU A 93 -4.03 13.02 6.57
C LEU A 93 -4.86 14.22 6.13
N GLN A 94 -4.22 15.32 5.70
CA GLN A 94 -4.92 16.47 5.13
C GLN A 94 -5.60 16.11 3.80
N ASP A 95 -4.94 15.36 2.92
CA ASP A 95 -5.50 14.93 1.64
C ASP A 95 -6.68 13.96 1.87
N SER A 96 -6.54 13.01 2.78
CA SER A 96 -7.63 12.11 3.18
C SER A 96 -8.83 12.87 3.75
N ALA A 97 -8.61 13.87 4.61
CA ALA A 97 -9.67 14.72 5.15
C ALA A 97 -10.39 15.49 4.03
N HIS A 98 -9.63 16.09 3.11
CA HIS A 98 -10.18 16.83 1.99
C HIS A 98 -11.05 15.96 1.08
N ILE A 99 -10.63 14.74 0.80
CA ILE A 99 -11.43 13.76 0.04
C ILE A 99 -12.74 13.46 0.78
N GLN A 100 -12.70 13.22 2.09
CA GLN A 100 -13.88 12.94 2.90
C GLN A 100 -14.86 14.13 2.97
N GLU A 101 -14.34 15.37 3.08
CA GLU A 101 -15.16 16.58 3.02
C GLU A 101 -15.86 16.72 1.66
N GLN A 102 -15.14 16.50 0.55
CA GLN A 102 -15.72 16.55 -0.79
C GLN A 102 -16.79 15.47 -1.01
N ASP A 103 -16.53 14.25 -0.53
CA ASP A 103 -17.49 13.14 -0.62
C ASP A 103 -18.76 13.43 0.20
N ALA A 104 -18.60 13.96 1.41
CA ALA A 104 -19.73 14.38 2.24
C ALA A 104 -20.55 15.49 1.56
N GLU A 105 -19.91 16.52 1.01
CA GLU A 105 -20.58 17.58 0.26
C GLU A 105 -21.33 17.04 -0.97
N TYR A 106 -20.69 16.16 -1.73
CA TYR A 106 -21.31 15.54 -2.90
C TYR A 106 -22.53 14.72 -2.50
N GLN A 107 -22.42 13.92 -1.45
CA GLN A 107 -23.52 13.11 -0.95
C GLN A 107 -24.64 13.98 -0.37
N ASN A 108 -24.30 15.07 0.33
CA ASN A 108 -25.27 16.01 0.90
C ASN A 108 -26.08 16.74 -0.18
N ARG A 109 -25.46 17.08 -1.32
CA ARG A 109 -26.21 17.59 -2.49
C ARG A 109 -27.25 16.59 -3.00
N LYS A 110 -26.95 15.28 -2.97
CA LYS A 110 -27.91 14.20 -3.32
C LYS A 110 -28.96 14.02 -2.23
N ASN A 111 -28.55 13.97 -0.97
CA ASN A 111 -29.44 13.80 0.18
C ASN A 111 -30.45 14.91 0.27
N LYS A 112 -30.06 16.17 0.09
CA LYS A 112 -30.94 17.33 0.05
C LYS A 112 -32.04 17.18 -1.01
N ARG A 113 -31.70 16.72 -2.22
CA ARG A 113 -32.67 16.46 -3.30
C ARG A 113 -33.56 15.27 -3.02
N ALA A 114 -33.09 14.30 -2.23
CA ALA A 114 -33.86 13.10 -1.84
C ALA A 114 -34.60 13.24 -0.51
N GLY A 115 -34.56 14.41 0.16
CA GLY A 115 -35.15 14.62 1.49
C GLY A 115 -34.52 13.77 2.59
N ARG A 116 -33.26 13.41 2.46
CA ARG A 116 -32.47 12.64 3.44
C ARG A 116 -31.63 13.56 4.31
N PRO A 117 -31.26 13.14 5.55
CA PRO A 117 -30.40 13.93 6.43
C PRO A 117 -29.00 14.13 5.80
N GLU A 118 -28.34 15.20 6.19
CA GLU A 118 -26.96 15.47 5.87
C GLU A 118 -26.04 14.52 6.64
N ILE A 119 -24.88 14.20 6.06
CA ILE A 119 -23.82 13.42 6.67
C ILE A 119 -22.61 14.31 6.92
N GLU A 120 -21.84 14.01 7.94
CA GLU A 120 -20.57 14.66 8.24
C GLU A 120 -19.39 13.78 7.80
N PRO A 121 -18.23 14.36 7.44
CA PRO A 121 -17.01 13.59 7.25
C PRO A 121 -16.56 13.01 8.60
N ILE A 122 -15.82 11.90 8.58
CA ILE A 122 -15.29 11.26 9.79
C ILE A 122 -14.46 12.28 10.57
N TYR A 123 -13.65 13.06 9.85
CA TYR A 123 -12.89 14.20 10.35
C TYR A 123 -12.67 15.22 9.23
N THR A 124 -12.30 16.44 9.61
CA THR A 124 -12.07 17.56 8.71
C THR A 124 -10.59 17.82 8.50
N VAL A 125 -10.23 18.66 7.52
CA VAL A 125 -8.85 19.14 7.35
C VAL A 125 -8.34 19.85 8.61
N ALA A 126 -9.19 20.56 9.33
CA ALA A 126 -8.83 21.18 10.60
C ALA A 126 -8.45 20.15 11.67
N ASP A 127 -9.17 19.01 11.74
CA ASP A 127 -8.83 17.91 12.65
C ASP A 127 -7.50 17.25 12.26
N ALA A 128 -7.26 17.05 10.97
CA ALA A 128 -6.01 16.50 10.45
C ALA A 128 -4.80 17.39 10.76
N LEU A 129 -4.93 18.69 10.64
CA LEU A 129 -3.88 19.66 10.97
C LEU A 129 -3.47 19.64 12.45
N ARG A 130 -4.40 19.29 13.35
CA ARG A 130 -4.10 19.17 14.79
C ARG A 130 -3.20 17.99 15.13
N VAL A 131 -3.11 16.97 14.27
CA VAL A 131 -2.28 15.77 14.53
C VAL A 131 -0.85 16.14 14.87
N ARG A 132 -0.29 17.14 14.19
CA ARG A 132 1.09 17.62 14.42
C ARG A 132 1.37 18.09 15.86
N GLU A 133 0.35 18.53 16.60
CA GLU A 133 0.48 18.99 17.98
C GLU A 133 0.79 17.84 18.95
N PHE A 134 0.48 16.60 18.55
CA PHE A 134 0.63 15.39 19.35
C PHE A 134 1.84 14.54 18.93
N VAL A 135 2.48 14.87 17.78
CA VAL A 135 3.56 14.06 17.21
C VAL A 135 4.87 14.30 17.95
N GLN A 136 5.49 13.22 18.36
CA GLN A 136 6.87 13.13 18.82
C GLN A 136 7.66 12.25 17.85
N THR A 137 8.70 12.80 17.24
CA THR A 137 9.55 12.05 16.31
C THR A 137 10.68 11.34 17.02
N CYS A 138 11.12 10.20 16.43
CA CYS A 138 12.30 9.46 16.84
C CYS A 138 13.15 9.09 15.62
N GLU A 139 14.39 8.70 15.87
CA GLU A 139 15.29 8.16 14.84
C GLU A 139 15.33 6.63 14.92
N TYR A 140 15.72 5.97 13.81
CA TYR A 140 15.92 4.53 13.80
C TYR A 140 16.97 4.09 14.81
N GLY A 141 16.73 2.96 15.48
CA GLY A 141 17.62 2.39 16.49
C GLY A 141 17.60 3.10 17.85
N GLN A 142 16.84 4.19 18.00
CA GLN A 142 16.72 4.91 19.25
C GLN A 142 15.70 4.24 20.18
N ASP A 143 16.07 4.04 21.46
CA ASP A 143 15.12 3.64 22.51
C ASP A 143 14.29 4.85 22.95
N VAL A 144 12.97 4.72 22.83
CA VAL A 144 12.00 5.79 23.11
C VAL A 144 11.07 5.36 24.24
N PRO A 145 11.03 6.03 25.38
CA PRO A 145 10.04 5.75 26.42
C PRO A 145 8.65 6.17 25.93
N VAL A 146 7.71 5.22 25.95
CA VAL A 146 6.32 5.41 25.48
C VAL A 146 5.40 5.80 26.63
N VAL A 147 5.24 4.88 27.59
CA VAL A 147 4.54 5.04 28.86
C VAL A 147 5.32 4.32 29.93
N ASP A 148 4.87 4.42 31.19
CA ASP A 148 5.51 3.70 32.30
C ASP A 148 5.59 2.19 32.03
N GLY A 149 6.80 1.64 32.13
CA GLY A 149 7.10 0.23 31.86
C GLY A 149 7.16 -0.15 30.37
N VAL A 150 7.06 0.80 29.42
CA VAL A 150 7.12 0.48 27.97
C VAL A 150 8.12 1.37 27.25
N THR A 151 9.08 0.72 26.57
CA THR A 151 10.07 1.35 25.69
C THR A 151 9.90 0.82 24.26
N ALA A 152 9.92 1.71 23.29
CA ALA A 152 9.85 1.38 21.85
C ALA A 152 11.20 1.60 21.16
N GLN A 153 11.48 0.79 20.15
CA GLN A 153 12.56 1.00 19.19
C GLN A 153 12.02 0.80 17.78
N PHE A 154 12.38 1.70 16.88
CA PHE A 154 11.97 1.70 15.48
C PHE A 154 13.18 1.32 14.61
N ILE A 155 13.02 0.40 13.66
CA ILE A 155 14.00 0.09 12.61
C ILE A 155 13.35 0.19 11.26
N ASP A 156 14.16 0.38 10.21
CA ASP A 156 13.64 0.55 8.85
C ASP A 156 12.90 -0.69 8.35
N ALA A 157 11.66 -0.53 7.94
CA ALA A 157 10.84 -1.60 7.37
C ALA A 157 10.97 -1.72 5.85
N GLY A 158 11.67 -0.78 5.18
CA GLY A 158 11.93 -0.81 3.74
C GLY A 158 10.70 -0.69 2.84
N HIS A 159 9.53 -0.28 3.38
CA HIS A 159 8.27 -0.26 2.64
C HIS A 159 7.91 1.11 2.07
N LEU A 160 8.13 2.15 2.83
CA LEU A 160 7.88 3.55 2.49
C LEU A 160 8.94 4.41 3.16
N LEU A 161 9.22 5.58 2.62
CA LEU A 161 10.15 6.52 3.24
C LEU A 161 9.76 6.79 4.70
N GLY A 162 10.62 6.41 5.63
CA GLY A 162 10.40 6.53 7.06
C GLY A 162 9.61 5.38 7.69
N SER A 163 9.18 4.36 6.93
CA SER A 163 8.46 3.20 7.48
C SER A 163 9.29 2.44 8.51
N ALA A 164 8.64 1.86 9.51
CA ALA A 164 9.33 1.16 10.58
C ALA A 164 8.64 -0.12 11.01
N SER A 165 9.45 -1.14 11.30
CA SER A 165 9.09 -2.19 12.25
C SER A 165 9.36 -1.69 13.67
N ILE A 166 8.48 -2.04 14.62
CA ILE A 166 8.52 -1.52 15.99
C ILE A 166 8.71 -2.66 16.98
N ARG A 167 9.74 -2.56 17.82
CA ARG A 167 9.93 -3.44 18.97
C ARG A 167 9.51 -2.72 20.23
N LEU A 168 8.67 -3.37 21.04
CA LEU A 168 8.27 -2.92 22.36
C LEU A 168 8.85 -3.83 23.43
N ILE A 169 9.54 -3.25 24.40
CA ILE A 169 9.94 -3.92 25.64
C ILE A 169 8.97 -3.47 26.73
N CYS A 170 8.19 -4.41 27.26
CA CYS A 170 7.07 -4.17 28.17
C CYS A 170 7.34 -4.84 29.51
N ARG A 171 7.25 -4.08 30.61
CA ARG A 171 7.41 -4.55 31.99
C ARG A 171 6.14 -4.32 32.79
N GLU A 172 5.63 -5.37 33.40
CA GLU A 172 4.45 -5.34 34.26
C GLU A 172 4.71 -6.21 35.52
N GLY A 173 4.95 -5.56 36.66
CA GLY A 173 5.45 -6.26 37.84
C GLY A 173 6.83 -6.86 37.60
N ASP A 174 6.96 -8.17 37.84
CA ASP A 174 8.22 -8.93 37.62
C ASP A 174 8.29 -9.53 36.20
N GLU A 175 7.26 -9.37 35.38
CA GLU A 175 7.19 -9.91 34.01
C GLU A 175 7.70 -8.91 33.00
N GLU A 176 8.54 -9.39 32.07
CA GLU A 176 8.98 -8.65 30.90
C GLU A 176 8.61 -9.41 29.64
N ARG A 177 8.10 -8.71 28.63
CA ARG A 177 7.81 -9.26 27.30
C ARG A 177 8.30 -8.33 26.22
N THR A 178 8.93 -8.91 25.20
CA THR A 178 9.35 -8.22 23.99
C THR A 178 8.37 -8.55 22.87
N ILE A 179 7.78 -7.51 22.25
CA ILE A 179 6.80 -7.65 21.20
C ILE A 179 7.30 -6.91 19.97
N VAL A 180 7.31 -7.55 18.80
CA VAL A 180 7.67 -6.93 17.53
C VAL A 180 6.44 -6.82 16.63
N PHE A 181 6.22 -5.62 16.11
CA PHE A 181 5.23 -5.31 15.08
C PHE A 181 5.98 -5.05 13.78
N SER A 182 5.71 -5.83 12.74
CA SER A 182 6.39 -5.65 11.46
C SER A 182 6.06 -4.30 10.81
N GLY A 183 4.84 -3.78 11.02
CA GLY A 183 4.24 -2.85 10.08
C GLY A 183 4.10 -3.55 8.73
N ASP A 184 4.17 -2.80 7.65
CA ASP A 184 4.31 -3.35 6.31
C ASP A 184 5.80 -3.54 6.00
N ILE A 185 6.16 -4.75 5.59
CA ILE A 185 7.55 -5.12 5.27
C ILE A 185 7.80 -4.82 3.80
N GLY A 186 8.87 -4.08 3.53
CA GLY A 186 9.25 -3.71 2.19
C GLY A 186 9.77 -4.87 1.36
N ASN A 187 9.68 -4.70 0.04
CA ASN A 187 10.39 -5.55 -0.90
C ASN A 187 11.89 -5.18 -0.89
N VAL A 188 12.75 -6.07 -1.32
CA VAL A 188 14.20 -5.82 -1.43
C VAL A 188 14.55 -5.17 -2.78
N ASP A 189 15.74 -4.56 -2.85
CA ASP A 189 16.28 -3.91 -4.06
C ASP A 189 15.34 -2.83 -4.65
N GLN A 190 14.53 -2.17 -3.81
CA GLN A 190 13.72 -1.04 -4.25
C GLN A 190 14.60 0.22 -4.35
N PRO A 191 14.40 1.07 -5.38
CA PRO A 191 15.18 2.30 -5.48
C PRO A 191 14.80 3.29 -4.37
N ILE A 192 15.73 4.15 -3.98
CA ILE A 192 15.59 5.30 -3.08
C ILE A 192 15.66 4.91 -1.60
N ILE A 193 14.93 3.89 -1.16
CA ILE A 193 14.85 3.49 0.24
C ILE A 193 15.66 2.22 0.51
N ARG A 194 16.11 2.06 1.76
CA ARG A 194 16.89 0.88 2.16
C ARG A 194 16.02 -0.35 2.25
N ASP A 195 16.65 -1.51 2.12
CA ASP A 195 16.03 -2.80 2.40
C ASP A 195 15.57 -2.91 3.87
N PRO A 196 14.58 -3.77 4.16
CA PRO A 196 14.11 -4.00 5.51
C PRO A 196 15.23 -4.44 6.46
N GLN A 197 15.24 -3.84 7.65
CA GLN A 197 16.05 -4.30 8.78
C GLN A 197 15.27 -5.33 9.61
N PHE A 198 15.99 -6.09 10.45
CA PHE A 198 15.42 -7.19 11.22
C PHE A 198 15.68 -7.05 12.71
N PHE A 199 14.69 -7.39 13.51
CA PHE A 199 14.90 -7.78 14.90
C PHE A 199 15.16 -9.28 14.98
N THR A 200 15.92 -9.72 15.97
CA THR A 200 16.31 -11.13 16.14
C THR A 200 15.74 -11.76 17.40
N ASP A 201 15.15 -10.95 18.27
CA ASP A 201 14.60 -11.41 19.53
C ASP A 201 13.22 -10.80 19.79
N ALA A 202 12.26 -11.67 20.06
CA ALA A 202 10.92 -11.30 20.48
C ALA A 202 10.24 -12.50 21.18
N ASP A 203 9.43 -12.23 22.20
CA ASP A 203 8.52 -13.21 22.77
C ASP A 203 7.27 -13.35 21.89
N TYR A 204 6.82 -12.23 21.31
CA TYR A 204 5.65 -12.15 20.44
C TYR A 204 5.97 -11.36 19.18
N VAL A 205 5.47 -11.83 18.03
CA VAL A 205 5.66 -11.18 16.73
C VAL A 205 4.31 -10.99 16.07
N LEU A 206 4.02 -9.78 15.58
CA LEU A 206 2.95 -9.51 14.64
C LEU A 206 3.59 -9.28 13.28
N THR A 207 3.23 -10.09 12.28
CA THR A 207 3.77 -10.01 10.92
C THR A 207 2.67 -9.75 9.91
N GLU A 208 2.94 -8.88 8.92
CA GLU A 208 2.07 -8.74 7.76
C GLU A 208 2.04 -10.02 6.92
N SER A 209 1.06 -10.12 6.03
CA SER A 209 0.88 -11.26 5.14
C SER A 209 0.22 -10.89 3.81
N THR A 210 0.45 -9.68 3.30
CA THR A 210 -0.16 -9.18 2.06
C THR A 210 0.08 -10.12 0.87
N TYR A 211 1.30 -10.63 0.74
CA TYR A 211 1.69 -11.62 -0.26
C TYR A 211 2.09 -12.97 0.36
N GLY A 212 1.49 -13.33 1.48
CA GLY A 212 1.80 -14.55 2.21
C GLY A 212 1.56 -15.87 1.45
N ASP A 213 0.93 -15.84 0.27
CA ASP A 213 0.59 -16.99 -0.56
C ASP A 213 1.31 -17.02 -1.92
N ARG A 214 2.11 -16.00 -2.26
CA ARG A 214 2.73 -15.89 -3.59
C ARG A 214 3.95 -15.00 -3.62
N ASN A 215 4.83 -15.27 -4.61
CA ASN A 215 5.98 -14.44 -4.93
C ASN A 215 5.65 -13.43 -6.03
N HIS A 216 6.44 -12.34 -6.06
CA HIS A 216 6.42 -11.40 -7.16
C HIS A 216 6.97 -12.01 -8.44
N THR A 217 6.56 -11.45 -9.57
CA THR A 217 7.17 -11.82 -10.84
C THR A 217 8.55 -11.16 -10.92
N GLU A 218 9.59 -11.93 -11.17
CA GLU A 218 10.92 -11.39 -11.43
C GLU A 218 10.90 -10.50 -12.69
N VAL A 219 11.41 -9.30 -12.57
CA VAL A 219 11.59 -8.34 -13.66
C VAL A 219 13.09 -8.06 -13.79
N TRP A 220 13.64 -8.30 -14.97
CA TRP A 220 15.09 -8.16 -15.22
C TRP A 220 15.55 -6.70 -15.17
N SER A 221 14.71 -5.76 -15.64
CA SER A 221 15.01 -4.34 -15.63
C SER A 221 13.72 -3.54 -15.76
N TYR A 222 13.32 -2.90 -14.68
CA TYR A 222 12.15 -1.99 -14.68
C TYR A 222 12.35 -0.82 -15.63
N THR A 223 13.57 -0.30 -15.69
CA THR A 223 13.94 0.84 -16.53
C THR A 223 13.77 0.50 -18.02
N ASP A 224 14.28 -0.66 -18.47
CA ASP A 224 14.23 -1.05 -19.88
C ASP A 224 12.81 -1.38 -20.33
N GLU A 225 12.05 -2.15 -19.53
CA GLU A 225 10.66 -2.49 -19.88
C GLU A 225 9.76 -1.25 -19.91
N LEU A 226 9.92 -0.33 -18.96
CA LEU A 226 9.17 0.93 -18.96
C LEU A 226 9.55 1.82 -20.15
N ALA A 227 10.84 1.87 -20.50
CA ALA A 227 11.33 2.62 -21.66
C ALA A 227 10.73 2.08 -22.98
N GLU A 228 10.65 0.75 -23.16
CA GLU A 228 10.06 0.13 -24.33
C GLU A 228 8.58 0.50 -24.49
N ILE A 229 7.81 0.42 -23.37
CA ILE A 229 6.38 0.80 -23.37
C ILE A 229 6.22 2.28 -23.74
N ILE A 230 7.05 3.16 -23.18
CA ILE A 230 7.01 4.59 -23.46
C ILE A 230 7.37 4.84 -24.92
N ASP A 231 8.48 4.28 -25.42
CA ASP A 231 8.94 4.50 -26.80
C ASP A 231 7.90 4.02 -27.84
N GLU A 232 7.35 2.82 -27.66
CA GLU A 232 6.32 2.25 -28.54
C GLU A 232 5.07 3.15 -28.58
N THR A 233 4.61 3.63 -27.41
CA THR A 233 3.37 4.40 -27.29
C THR A 233 3.53 5.81 -27.86
N LEU A 234 4.61 6.51 -27.51
CA LEU A 234 4.85 7.87 -27.99
C LEU A 234 5.11 7.90 -29.51
N ARG A 235 5.77 6.88 -30.04
CA ARG A 235 5.98 6.73 -31.49
C ARG A 235 4.68 6.63 -32.28
N LYS A 236 3.62 6.06 -31.70
CA LYS A 236 2.27 5.99 -32.30
C LYS A 236 1.48 7.30 -32.15
N GLY A 237 2.02 8.29 -31.44
CA GLY A 237 1.34 9.55 -31.12
C GLY A 237 0.38 9.47 -29.95
N GLY A 238 0.45 8.40 -29.16
CA GLY A 238 -0.37 8.16 -27.97
C GLY A 238 0.22 8.70 -26.67
N ASN A 239 -0.55 8.61 -25.60
CA ASN A 239 -0.12 8.94 -24.24
C ASN A 239 0.10 7.65 -23.43
N VAL A 240 1.11 7.68 -22.54
CA VAL A 240 1.28 6.68 -21.50
C VAL A 240 0.63 7.21 -20.22
N VAL A 241 -0.42 6.57 -19.75
CA VAL A 241 -1.13 6.94 -18.53
C VAL A 241 -0.81 5.92 -17.43
N ILE A 242 -0.25 6.38 -16.33
CA ILE A 242 0.22 5.53 -15.22
C ILE A 242 -0.59 5.86 -13.96
N PRO A 243 -1.60 5.04 -13.61
CA PRO A 243 -2.25 5.10 -12.31
C PRO A 243 -1.22 4.78 -11.22
N SER A 244 -1.03 5.69 -10.26
CA SER A 244 0.00 5.53 -9.23
C SER A 244 -0.46 6.05 -7.88
N PHE A 245 0.00 5.44 -6.80
CA PHE A 245 -0.09 6.06 -5.48
C PHE A 245 0.76 7.33 -5.46
N ALA A 246 0.24 8.36 -4.80
CA ALA A 246 0.88 9.69 -4.77
C ALA A 246 2.21 9.70 -3.99
N VAL A 247 2.36 8.78 -3.04
CA VAL A 247 3.53 8.66 -2.14
C VAL A 247 4.18 7.30 -2.36
N GLY A 248 5.49 7.26 -2.44
CA GLY A 248 6.31 6.09 -2.71
C GLY A 248 6.38 5.78 -4.21
N ARG A 249 5.38 5.10 -4.76
CA ARG A 249 5.33 4.62 -6.14
C ARG A 249 5.54 5.73 -7.20
N THR A 250 4.98 6.91 -7.00
CA THR A 250 5.20 8.03 -7.93
C THR A 250 6.66 8.45 -7.94
N GLN A 251 7.32 8.49 -6.80
CA GLN A 251 8.73 8.86 -6.70
C GLN A 251 9.66 7.82 -7.32
N GLU A 252 9.37 6.52 -7.15
CA GLU A 252 10.10 5.45 -7.82
C GLU A 252 9.96 5.53 -9.36
N LEU A 253 8.75 5.80 -9.86
CA LEU A 253 8.54 6.02 -11.29
C LEU A 253 9.35 7.21 -11.82
N LEU A 254 9.42 8.31 -11.06
CA LEU A 254 10.24 9.47 -11.43
C LEU A 254 11.72 9.12 -11.45
N TYR A 255 12.19 8.31 -10.51
CA TYR A 255 13.56 7.80 -10.47
C TYR A 255 13.89 6.98 -11.74
N PHE A 256 13.05 6.01 -12.11
CA PHE A 256 13.23 5.23 -13.34
C PHE A 256 13.14 6.10 -14.61
N ILE A 257 12.19 7.04 -14.67
CA ILE A 257 12.05 7.90 -15.87
C ILE A 257 13.25 8.83 -16.00
N ARG A 258 13.84 9.33 -14.90
CA ARG A 258 15.10 10.07 -14.95
C ARG A 258 16.20 9.20 -15.58
N GLU A 259 16.36 7.98 -15.11
CA GLU A 259 17.35 7.04 -15.62
C GLU A 259 17.13 6.74 -17.12
N ILE A 260 15.87 6.53 -17.54
CA ILE A 260 15.47 6.35 -18.95
C ILE A 260 15.93 7.54 -19.81
N LYS A 261 15.73 8.76 -19.31
CA LYS A 261 16.13 9.98 -20.02
C LYS A 261 17.64 10.17 -20.05
N ASP A 262 18.31 9.94 -18.93
CA ASP A 262 19.77 10.07 -18.83
C ASP A 262 20.49 9.07 -19.75
N LYS A 263 19.99 7.85 -19.86
CA LYS A 263 20.51 6.81 -20.76
C LYS A 263 20.00 6.95 -22.22
N GLY A 264 19.04 7.82 -22.47
CA GLY A 264 18.47 8.02 -23.81
C GLY A 264 17.76 6.78 -24.37
N LEU A 265 17.09 5.99 -23.52
CA LEU A 265 16.46 4.72 -23.92
C LEU A 265 15.21 4.91 -24.79
N VAL A 266 14.51 6.04 -24.68
CA VAL A 266 13.40 6.42 -25.55
C VAL A 266 13.94 7.20 -26.74
N THR A 267 13.83 6.63 -27.94
CA THR A 267 14.46 7.16 -29.14
C THR A 267 13.47 7.87 -30.06
N SER A 268 12.19 7.52 -30.03
CA SER A 268 11.14 8.09 -30.88
C SER A 268 10.83 9.55 -30.60
N VAL A 269 10.88 9.96 -29.30
CA VAL A 269 10.64 11.32 -28.84
C VAL A 269 11.64 11.65 -27.74
N LYS A 270 12.78 12.27 -28.07
CA LYS A 270 13.89 12.49 -27.13
C LYS A 270 13.49 13.30 -25.90
N ASP A 271 12.74 14.38 -26.10
CA ASP A 271 12.35 15.31 -25.02
C ASP A 271 10.87 15.17 -24.66
N PHE A 272 10.41 13.90 -24.52
CA PHE A 272 9.01 13.67 -24.15
C PHE A 272 8.67 14.28 -22.79
N PRO A 273 7.49 14.96 -22.70
CA PRO A 273 7.06 15.54 -21.44
C PRO A 273 6.48 14.48 -20.49
N VAL A 274 6.73 14.65 -19.21
CA VAL A 274 6.23 13.81 -18.11
C VAL A 274 5.46 14.69 -17.14
N TYR A 275 4.21 14.36 -16.90
CA TYR A 275 3.35 15.09 -16.00
C TYR A 275 3.00 14.25 -14.77
N VAL A 276 3.25 14.79 -13.58
CA VAL A 276 2.71 14.27 -12.34
C VAL A 276 1.47 15.09 -12.00
N ASP A 277 0.30 14.53 -12.27
CA ASP A 277 -0.98 15.22 -12.05
C ASP A 277 -1.64 14.77 -10.74
N SER A 278 -1.03 15.19 -9.63
CA SER A 278 -1.50 14.96 -8.27
C SER A 278 -0.88 16.01 -7.32
N PRO A 279 -1.69 16.86 -6.67
CA PRO A 279 -1.19 17.80 -5.67
C PRO A 279 -0.49 17.12 -4.50
N LEU A 280 -1.01 15.97 -4.04
CA LEU A 280 -0.37 15.17 -2.99
C LEU A 280 0.99 14.63 -3.44
N ALA A 281 1.10 14.10 -4.66
CA ALA A 281 2.37 13.61 -5.18
C ALA A 281 3.42 14.71 -5.29
N LYS A 282 3.03 15.94 -5.66
CA LYS A 282 3.92 17.11 -5.65
C LYS A 282 4.45 17.40 -4.24
N LYS A 283 3.58 17.42 -3.23
CA LYS A 283 3.98 17.62 -1.83
C LYS A 283 4.91 16.51 -1.35
N ALA A 284 4.57 15.24 -1.63
CA ALA A 284 5.41 14.11 -1.30
C ALA A 284 6.78 14.20 -1.96
N THR A 285 6.86 14.50 -3.25
CA THR A 285 8.14 14.67 -3.96
C THR A 285 8.99 15.77 -3.32
N THR A 286 8.38 16.82 -2.78
CA THR A 286 9.12 17.85 -2.03
C THR A 286 9.77 17.29 -0.76
N ILE A 287 9.07 16.40 -0.02
CA ILE A 287 9.63 15.70 1.15
C ILE A 287 10.80 14.80 0.72
N PHE A 288 10.63 14.03 -0.36
CA PHE A 288 11.67 13.18 -0.94
C PHE A 288 12.88 13.96 -1.52
N CYS A 289 12.76 15.27 -1.72
CA CYS A 289 13.88 16.18 -2.06
C CYS A 289 14.51 16.85 -0.84
N GLY A 290 14.02 16.59 0.36
CA GLY A 290 14.48 17.17 1.60
C GLY A 290 15.71 16.49 2.22
N ASP A 291 15.85 16.58 3.52
CA ASP A 291 16.91 15.90 4.27
C ASP A 291 16.53 14.44 4.53
N LEU A 292 17.11 13.55 3.73
CA LEU A 292 16.86 12.09 3.77
C LEU A 292 18.03 11.31 4.39
N ARG A 293 18.96 11.96 5.09
CA ARG A 293 20.10 11.28 5.73
C ARG A 293 19.61 10.18 6.67
N GLY A 294 20.18 8.98 6.51
CA GLY A 294 19.82 7.80 7.30
C GLY A 294 18.60 7.00 6.79
N TYR A 295 17.99 7.43 5.66
CA TYR A 295 16.81 6.79 5.07
C TYR A 295 17.02 6.29 3.63
N LEU A 296 18.03 6.83 2.92
CA LEU A 296 18.33 6.45 1.54
C LEU A 296 19.14 5.15 1.47
N ASP A 297 18.95 4.41 0.38
CA ASP A 297 19.87 3.37 -0.05
C ASP A 297 21.21 3.97 -0.53
N ASP A 298 22.20 3.12 -0.77
CA ASP A 298 23.56 3.56 -1.13
C ASP A 298 23.60 4.25 -2.51
N ASP A 299 22.78 3.80 -3.47
CA ASP A 299 22.73 4.35 -4.83
C ASP A 299 22.08 5.74 -4.86
N ALA A 300 20.95 5.91 -4.19
CA ALA A 300 20.31 7.22 -4.05
C ALA A 300 21.16 8.20 -3.24
N LEU A 301 21.86 7.70 -2.21
CA LEU A 301 22.79 8.51 -1.41
C LEU A 301 23.96 9.00 -2.26
N ALA A 302 24.55 8.14 -3.10
CA ALA A 302 25.62 8.51 -4.02
C ALA A 302 25.16 9.58 -5.01
N LEU A 303 23.97 9.44 -5.60
CA LEU A 303 23.39 10.44 -6.49
C LEU A 303 23.23 11.81 -5.82
N VAL A 304 22.74 11.85 -4.58
CA VAL A 304 22.54 13.11 -3.84
C VAL A 304 23.89 13.75 -3.48
N GLN A 305 24.89 12.94 -3.13
CA GLN A 305 26.25 13.42 -2.82
C GLN A 305 26.95 14.02 -4.04
N ASP A 306 26.71 13.47 -5.24
CA ASP A 306 27.21 14.03 -6.50
C ASP A 306 26.47 15.32 -6.94
N GLY A 307 25.50 15.79 -6.17
CA GLY A 307 24.69 16.97 -6.48
C GLY A 307 23.60 16.71 -7.53
N THR A 308 23.33 15.45 -7.86
CA THR A 308 22.27 15.07 -8.79
C THR A 308 20.92 15.08 -8.06
N HIS A 309 19.93 15.73 -8.65
CA HIS A 309 18.56 15.70 -8.13
C HIS A 309 17.86 14.43 -8.59
N MET A 310 17.48 13.55 -7.66
CA MET A 310 16.85 12.24 -7.95
C MET A 310 15.60 12.32 -8.83
N PHE A 311 14.86 13.42 -8.76
CA PHE A 311 13.56 13.59 -9.43
C PHE A 311 13.52 14.79 -10.39
N ASN A 312 14.65 15.42 -10.69
CA ASN A 312 14.67 16.56 -11.60
C ASN A 312 15.31 16.15 -12.94
N PHE A 313 14.53 16.23 -14.01
CA PHE A 313 14.98 15.97 -15.38
C PHE A 313 14.23 16.85 -16.38
N PRO A 314 14.79 17.11 -17.58
CA PRO A 314 14.13 17.92 -18.60
C PRO A 314 12.77 17.38 -18.99
N GLY A 315 11.75 18.25 -19.03
CA GLY A 315 10.38 17.87 -19.39
C GLY A 315 9.53 17.32 -18.27
N LEU A 316 9.99 17.33 -17.00
CA LEU A 316 9.14 17.03 -15.84
C LEU A 316 8.27 18.25 -15.50
N HIS A 317 6.97 18.01 -15.35
CA HIS A 317 5.97 18.98 -14.93
C HIS A 317 5.14 18.45 -13.76
N LEU A 318 5.09 19.20 -12.67
CA LEU A 318 4.26 18.88 -11.51
C LEU A 318 3.02 19.79 -11.54
N THR A 319 1.85 19.24 -11.87
CA THR A 319 0.62 20.03 -11.96
C THR A 319 -0.05 20.16 -10.61
N GLU A 320 -0.65 21.32 -10.36
CA GLU A 320 -1.26 21.64 -9.08
C GLU A 320 -2.76 21.96 -9.23
N THR A 321 -3.10 22.80 -10.21
CA THR A 321 -4.45 23.29 -10.38
C THR A 321 -5.33 22.35 -11.22
N VAL A 322 -6.65 22.49 -11.04
CA VAL A 322 -7.65 21.75 -11.84
C VAL A 322 -7.57 22.16 -13.32
N ASP A 323 -7.25 23.43 -13.61
CA ASP A 323 -7.22 23.91 -15.00
C ASP A 323 -5.98 23.40 -15.74
N GLU A 324 -4.82 23.31 -15.08
CA GLU A 324 -3.65 22.61 -15.63
C GLU A 324 -3.99 21.14 -15.97
N SER A 325 -4.63 20.44 -15.06
CA SER A 325 -5.07 19.04 -15.26
C SER A 325 -6.02 18.89 -16.45
N LYS A 326 -6.96 19.83 -16.65
CA LYS A 326 -7.87 19.82 -17.80
C LYS A 326 -7.13 20.05 -19.12
N LEU A 327 -6.15 20.96 -19.14
CA LEU A 327 -5.35 21.25 -20.32
C LEU A 327 -4.57 20.03 -20.82
N LEU A 328 -4.08 19.18 -19.91
CA LEU A 328 -3.39 17.93 -20.28
C LEU A 328 -4.25 17.02 -21.14
N ASN A 329 -5.56 16.96 -20.89
CA ASN A 329 -6.49 16.13 -21.65
C ASN A 329 -6.86 16.73 -23.02
N MET A 330 -6.63 18.02 -23.23
CA MET A 330 -6.89 18.72 -24.49
C MET A 330 -5.65 18.77 -25.40
N ASP A 331 -4.46 18.75 -24.80
CA ASP A 331 -3.18 18.78 -25.51
C ASP A 331 -2.89 17.43 -26.16
N LYS A 332 -2.67 17.45 -27.47
CA LYS A 332 -2.43 16.27 -28.32
C LYS A 332 -0.96 15.82 -28.37
N THR A 333 -0.05 16.57 -27.77
CA THR A 333 1.36 16.19 -27.70
C THR A 333 1.49 14.87 -26.93
N PRO A 334 2.16 13.84 -27.51
CA PRO A 334 2.42 12.59 -26.82
C PRO A 334 3.19 12.81 -25.52
N LYS A 335 2.74 12.20 -24.43
CA LYS A 335 3.27 12.45 -23.09
C LYS A 335 3.09 11.27 -22.15
N VAL A 336 3.85 11.27 -21.07
CA VAL A 336 3.63 10.39 -19.91
C VAL A 336 2.83 11.16 -18.85
N ILE A 337 1.77 10.56 -18.32
CA ILE A 337 0.92 11.13 -17.27
C ILE A 337 0.89 10.16 -16.09
N ILE A 338 1.44 10.58 -14.97
CA ILE A 338 1.38 9.84 -13.68
C ILE A 338 0.33 10.53 -12.82
N SER A 339 -0.69 9.80 -12.37
CA SER A 339 -1.78 10.42 -11.61
C SER A 339 -2.40 9.48 -10.58
N ALA A 340 -2.78 10.00 -9.43
CA ALA A 340 -3.49 9.26 -8.39
C ALA A 340 -5.02 9.21 -8.69
N SER A 341 -5.69 8.14 -8.26
CA SER A 341 -5.27 7.04 -7.40
C SER A 341 -4.73 5.84 -8.19
N GLY A 342 -3.90 5.01 -7.54
CA GLY A 342 -3.32 3.83 -8.17
C GLY A 342 -4.33 2.75 -8.60
N MET A 343 -5.50 2.66 -7.93
CA MET A 343 -6.58 1.71 -8.27
C MET A 343 -7.68 2.30 -9.15
N CYS A 344 -7.55 3.55 -9.58
CA CYS A 344 -8.46 4.27 -10.48
C CYS A 344 -9.86 4.57 -9.92
N ASP A 345 -10.13 4.36 -8.64
CA ASP A 345 -11.47 4.55 -8.06
C ASP A 345 -11.79 6.03 -7.76
N ALA A 346 -10.76 6.85 -7.56
CA ALA A 346 -10.89 8.27 -7.26
C ALA A 346 -9.79 9.08 -7.96
N GLY A 347 -9.85 10.40 -7.82
CA GLY A 347 -8.79 11.31 -8.25
C GLY A 347 -8.81 11.67 -9.73
N ARG A 348 -7.76 12.41 -10.12
CA ARG A 348 -7.61 12.97 -11.48
C ARG A 348 -7.36 11.88 -12.53
N ILE A 349 -6.80 10.74 -12.14
CA ILE A 349 -6.59 9.59 -13.02
C ILE A 349 -7.85 9.19 -13.79
N ARG A 350 -9.03 9.27 -13.17
CA ARG A 350 -10.31 8.92 -13.83
C ARG A 350 -10.62 9.83 -15.04
N HIS A 351 -10.21 11.10 -14.97
CA HIS A 351 -10.33 12.01 -16.10
C HIS A 351 -9.35 11.62 -17.21
N HIS A 352 -8.09 11.34 -16.86
CA HIS A 352 -7.10 10.88 -17.87
C HIS A 352 -7.52 9.57 -18.53
N LEU A 353 -8.07 8.61 -17.77
CA LEU A 353 -8.62 7.37 -18.33
C LEU A 353 -9.79 7.64 -19.28
N LYS A 354 -10.72 8.55 -18.95
CA LYS A 354 -11.82 8.94 -19.84
C LYS A 354 -11.33 9.42 -21.19
N TYR A 355 -10.23 10.17 -21.24
CA TYR A 355 -9.70 10.75 -22.48
C TYR A 355 -8.73 9.84 -23.24
N ASN A 356 -8.18 8.79 -22.61
CA ASN A 356 -7.16 7.95 -23.19
C ASN A 356 -7.59 6.50 -23.45
N LEU A 357 -8.54 5.92 -22.70
CA LEU A 357 -8.95 4.51 -22.83
C LEU A 357 -9.48 4.15 -24.24
N TRP A 358 -10.20 5.05 -24.89
CA TRP A 358 -10.77 4.82 -26.22
C TRP A 358 -9.76 4.98 -27.37
N ARG A 359 -8.55 5.47 -27.08
CA ARG A 359 -7.48 5.72 -28.04
C ARG A 359 -6.60 4.49 -28.19
N ALA A 360 -6.58 3.89 -29.39
CA ALA A 360 -5.77 2.69 -29.67
C ALA A 360 -4.25 2.98 -29.76
N ASP A 361 -3.85 4.24 -29.86
CA ASP A 361 -2.44 4.68 -29.82
C ASP A 361 -1.89 4.87 -28.41
N SER A 362 -2.74 4.93 -27.40
CA SER A 362 -2.37 5.17 -26.00
C SER A 362 -2.18 3.88 -25.21
N ALA A 363 -1.46 3.95 -24.08
CA ALA A 363 -1.30 2.86 -23.14
C ALA A 363 -1.68 3.29 -21.73
N VAL A 364 -2.26 2.35 -20.96
CA VAL A 364 -2.45 2.47 -19.51
C VAL A 364 -1.57 1.43 -18.83
N VAL A 365 -0.65 1.88 -17.95
CA VAL A 365 0.36 1.04 -17.33
C VAL A 365 0.09 0.95 -15.83
N PHE A 366 -0.38 -0.20 -15.37
CA PHE A 366 -0.57 -0.47 -13.96
C PHE A 366 0.74 -0.91 -13.33
N VAL A 367 1.15 -0.22 -12.27
CA VAL A 367 2.44 -0.39 -11.59
C VAL A 367 2.29 -0.86 -10.14
N GLY A 368 1.12 -1.39 -9.77
CA GLY A 368 0.84 -1.87 -8.42
C GLY A 368 -0.39 -2.76 -8.39
N PHE A 369 -0.60 -3.37 -7.24
CA PHE A 369 -1.73 -4.26 -7.00
C PHE A 369 -3.07 -3.57 -7.27
N GLN A 370 -3.98 -4.31 -7.92
CA GLN A 370 -5.34 -3.87 -8.21
C GLN A 370 -6.33 -4.75 -7.45
N SER A 371 -6.96 -4.19 -6.43
CA SER A 371 -7.93 -4.91 -5.60
C SER A 371 -9.18 -5.32 -6.39
N PRO A 372 -9.73 -6.51 -6.16
CA PRO A 372 -10.97 -6.93 -6.76
C PRO A 372 -12.11 -5.92 -6.56
N GLY A 373 -12.83 -5.58 -7.65
CA GLY A 373 -13.94 -4.62 -7.63
C GLY A 373 -13.54 -3.17 -7.88
N THR A 374 -12.26 -2.88 -8.08
CA THR A 374 -11.77 -1.55 -8.50
C THR A 374 -11.85 -1.40 -10.02
N LEU A 375 -11.84 -0.13 -10.49
CA LEU A 375 -11.80 0.15 -11.92
C LEU A 375 -10.49 -0.38 -12.55
N GLY A 376 -9.36 -0.23 -11.86
CA GLY A 376 -8.07 -0.74 -12.33
C GLY A 376 -8.09 -2.25 -12.51
N ARG A 377 -8.69 -3.00 -11.58
CA ARG A 377 -8.86 -4.44 -11.70
C ARG A 377 -9.72 -4.85 -12.88
N ASN A 378 -10.84 -4.15 -13.11
CA ASN A 378 -11.71 -4.42 -14.24
C ASN A 378 -10.97 -4.22 -15.58
N LEU A 379 -10.11 -3.21 -15.69
CA LEU A 379 -9.29 -2.98 -16.88
C LEU A 379 -8.25 -4.09 -17.09
N LEU A 380 -7.60 -4.55 -16.02
CA LEU A 380 -6.66 -5.69 -16.08
C LEU A 380 -7.34 -7.01 -16.42
N ASP A 381 -8.59 -7.20 -15.98
CA ASP A 381 -9.41 -8.38 -16.31
C ASP A 381 -9.94 -8.35 -17.76
N GLY A 382 -9.60 -7.32 -18.55
CA GLY A 382 -9.92 -7.24 -19.97
C GLY A 382 -11.31 -6.66 -20.28
N ALA A 383 -11.82 -5.73 -19.46
CA ALA A 383 -13.08 -5.03 -19.74
C ALA A 383 -13.01 -4.34 -21.11
N GLU A 384 -13.96 -4.62 -22.01
CA GLU A 384 -14.08 -3.98 -23.33
C GLU A 384 -14.62 -2.54 -23.24
N SER A 385 -15.33 -2.23 -22.17
CA SER A 385 -15.84 -0.89 -21.88
C SER A 385 -15.97 -0.67 -20.37
N VAL A 386 -15.82 0.58 -19.92
CA VAL A 386 -15.99 0.97 -18.51
C VAL A 386 -16.83 2.24 -18.42
N ARG A 387 -17.56 2.38 -17.31
CA ARG A 387 -18.38 3.57 -17.07
C ARG A 387 -17.64 4.62 -16.25
N LEU A 388 -17.39 5.77 -16.84
CA LEU A 388 -16.70 6.91 -16.21
C LEU A 388 -17.57 8.17 -16.31
N PHE A 389 -17.87 8.79 -15.18
CA PHE A 389 -18.67 10.01 -15.09
C PHE A 389 -20.03 9.93 -15.82
N GLY A 390 -20.65 8.74 -15.81
CA GLY A 390 -21.93 8.49 -16.45
C GLY A 390 -21.86 8.14 -17.95
N GLU A 391 -20.68 8.13 -18.55
CA GLU A 391 -20.44 7.77 -19.95
C GLU A 391 -19.81 6.37 -20.05
N ASP A 392 -20.20 5.60 -21.06
CA ASP A 392 -19.57 4.31 -21.38
C ASP A 392 -18.37 4.57 -22.31
N ILE A 393 -17.18 4.22 -21.85
CA ILE A 393 -15.91 4.44 -22.55
C ILE A 393 -15.37 3.09 -23.03
N ALA A 394 -15.18 2.93 -24.33
CA ALA A 394 -14.55 1.75 -24.91
C ALA A 394 -13.09 1.65 -24.48
N VAL A 395 -12.61 0.44 -24.20
CA VAL A 395 -11.21 0.17 -23.88
C VAL A 395 -10.50 -0.31 -25.15
N ARG A 396 -9.75 0.60 -25.79
CA ARG A 396 -8.94 0.34 -26.99
C ARG A 396 -7.45 0.59 -26.75
N ALA A 397 -7.13 1.33 -25.68
CA ALA A 397 -5.76 1.54 -25.24
C ALA A 397 -5.11 0.23 -24.85
N LYS A 398 -3.79 0.11 -25.07
CA LYS A 398 -3.01 -1.03 -24.57
C LYS A 398 -3.02 -1.01 -23.03
N ILE A 399 -3.56 -2.05 -22.41
CA ILE A 399 -3.51 -2.23 -20.97
C ILE A 399 -2.28 -3.06 -20.64
N VAL A 400 -1.40 -2.52 -19.82
CA VAL A 400 -0.15 -3.17 -19.40
C VAL A 400 -0.20 -3.37 -17.89
N ASN A 401 0.07 -4.59 -17.45
CA ASN A 401 0.32 -4.92 -16.05
C ASN A 401 1.83 -5.01 -15.84
N PHE A 402 2.40 -3.96 -15.29
CA PHE A 402 3.82 -3.86 -15.00
C PHE A 402 4.08 -4.52 -13.65
N GLN A 403 4.30 -5.84 -13.67
CA GLN A 403 4.42 -6.66 -12.48
C GLN A 403 5.78 -6.46 -11.79
N GLY A 404 5.86 -6.81 -10.50
CA GLY A 404 7.09 -6.81 -9.72
C GLY A 404 7.36 -5.53 -8.93
N LEU A 405 6.76 -4.40 -9.31
CA LEU A 405 6.85 -3.17 -8.51
C LEU A 405 5.86 -3.20 -7.33
N SER A 406 5.93 -4.17 -6.44
CA SER A 406 5.21 -4.11 -5.17
C SER A 406 6.10 -3.52 -4.09
N SER A 407 5.56 -2.64 -3.25
CA SER A 407 6.27 -2.13 -2.09
C SER A 407 6.29 -3.10 -0.92
N HIS A 408 5.44 -4.15 -0.93
CA HIS A 408 5.43 -5.19 0.09
C HIS A 408 6.39 -6.32 -0.27
N ALA A 409 6.95 -6.95 0.74
CA ALA A 409 7.66 -8.22 0.63
C ALA A 409 6.76 -9.30 0.02
N ASP A 410 7.33 -10.16 -0.80
CA ASP A 410 6.65 -11.35 -1.29
C ASP A 410 6.76 -12.52 -0.29
N HIS A 411 6.19 -13.68 -0.65
CA HIS A 411 6.17 -14.84 0.24
C HIS A 411 7.54 -15.24 0.75
N ASP A 412 8.55 -15.31 -0.14
CA ASP A 412 9.88 -15.78 0.23
C ASP A 412 10.60 -14.75 1.12
N HIS A 413 10.43 -13.44 0.87
CA HIS A 413 10.98 -12.39 1.71
C HIS A 413 10.27 -12.30 3.08
N LEU A 414 8.95 -12.53 3.14
CA LEU A 414 8.21 -12.65 4.40
C LEU A 414 8.71 -13.84 5.22
N ILE A 415 9.00 -14.98 4.57
CA ILE A 415 9.60 -16.16 5.20
C ILE A 415 11.02 -15.86 5.69
N ASP A 416 11.82 -15.14 4.90
CA ASP A 416 13.16 -14.75 5.31
C ASP A 416 13.10 -13.82 6.53
N TRP A 417 12.19 -12.84 6.53
CA TRP A 417 11.99 -11.93 7.65
C TRP A 417 11.64 -12.67 8.95
N ILE A 418 10.70 -13.63 8.93
CA ILE A 418 10.31 -14.37 10.14
C ILE A 418 11.41 -15.33 10.62
N LYS A 419 12.26 -15.84 9.75
CA LYS A 419 13.39 -16.73 10.11
C LYS A 419 14.48 -16.05 10.92
N HIS A 420 14.48 -14.72 11.02
CA HIS A 420 15.42 -14.02 11.91
C HIS A 420 15.07 -14.20 13.40
N PHE A 421 13.86 -14.66 13.71
CA PHE A 421 13.46 -15.01 15.07
C PHE A 421 13.74 -16.49 15.36
N ASP A 422 13.99 -16.81 16.64
CA ASP A 422 14.19 -18.18 17.10
C ASP A 422 12.86 -18.81 17.53
N PRO A 423 12.38 -19.89 16.87
CA PRO A 423 11.14 -20.57 17.25
C PRO A 423 11.16 -21.13 18.69
N ALA A 424 12.34 -21.42 19.24
CA ALA A 424 12.47 -21.90 20.61
C ALA A 424 12.27 -20.80 21.66
N ARG A 425 12.43 -19.54 21.26
CA ARG A 425 12.32 -18.35 22.13
C ARG A 425 11.01 -17.59 21.88
N THR A 426 10.56 -17.50 20.63
CA THR A 426 9.32 -16.81 20.28
C THR A 426 8.13 -17.64 20.68
N THR A 427 7.36 -17.14 21.64
CA THR A 427 6.19 -17.82 22.19
C THR A 427 5.07 -17.93 21.17
N HIS A 428 4.78 -16.82 20.44
CA HIS A 428 3.69 -16.81 19.46
C HIS A 428 3.87 -15.77 18.35
N VAL A 429 3.41 -16.13 17.14
CA VAL A 429 3.38 -15.25 15.96
C VAL A 429 1.92 -15.00 15.55
N PHE A 430 1.51 -13.75 15.51
CA PHE A 430 0.21 -13.30 15.03
C PHE A 430 0.35 -12.82 13.58
N VAL A 431 -0.39 -13.44 12.67
CA VAL A 431 -0.37 -13.10 11.23
C VAL A 431 -1.50 -12.14 10.93
N VAL A 432 -1.16 -10.91 10.60
CA VAL A 432 -2.09 -9.79 10.35
C VAL A 432 -1.87 -9.21 8.95
N HIS A 433 -2.60 -8.19 8.58
CA HIS A 433 -2.45 -7.42 7.34
C HIS A 433 -2.33 -8.31 6.10
N GLY A 434 -3.34 -9.14 5.88
CA GLY A 434 -3.46 -10.05 4.73
C GLY A 434 -4.91 -10.39 4.47
N ASP A 435 -5.21 -10.73 3.23
CA ASP A 435 -6.56 -11.14 2.85
C ASP A 435 -7.07 -12.30 3.70
N ARG A 436 -8.41 -12.38 3.82
CA ARG A 436 -9.12 -13.38 4.64
C ARG A 436 -8.65 -14.81 4.39
N ASP A 437 -8.31 -15.11 3.15
CA ASP A 437 -7.90 -16.46 2.72
C ASP A 437 -6.36 -16.60 2.72
N VAL A 438 -5.60 -15.51 2.68
CA VAL A 438 -4.13 -15.50 2.62
C VAL A 438 -3.51 -15.59 4.03
N ALA A 439 -3.99 -14.78 4.98
CA ALA A 439 -3.40 -14.73 6.31
C ALA A 439 -3.41 -16.11 7.04
N PRO A 440 -4.47 -16.94 6.99
CA PRO A 440 -4.43 -18.29 7.55
C PRO A 440 -3.43 -19.23 6.86
N VAL A 441 -3.30 -19.12 5.53
CA VAL A 441 -2.33 -19.93 4.75
C VAL A 441 -0.90 -19.58 5.16
N TYR A 442 -0.60 -18.27 5.28
CA TYR A 442 0.71 -17.83 5.75
C TYR A 442 0.96 -18.24 7.21
N ALA A 443 -0.04 -18.18 8.09
CA ALA A 443 0.08 -18.68 9.46
C ALA A 443 0.43 -20.18 9.50
N ASP A 444 -0.15 -21.00 8.61
CA ASP A 444 0.21 -22.42 8.52
C ASP A 444 1.63 -22.62 7.98
N THR A 445 2.09 -21.76 7.06
CA THR A 445 3.50 -21.74 6.64
C THR A 445 4.43 -21.42 7.79
N VAL A 446 4.13 -20.39 8.59
CA VAL A 446 4.90 -20.01 9.79
C VAL A 446 4.95 -21.14 10.82
N LYS A 447 3.84 -21.88 11.01
CA LYS A 447 3.82 -23.10 11.86
C LYS A 447 4.79 -24.16 11.34
N SER A 448 4.88 -24.33 10.02
CA SER A 448 5.79 -25.32 9.42
C SER A 448 7.27 -25.02 9.67
N LEU A 449 7.60 -23.77 10.01
CA LEU A 449 8.93 -23.33 10.43
C LEU A 449 9.20 -23.56 11.93
N GLY A 450 8.24 -24.10 12.67
CA GLY A 450 8.37 -24.44 14.09
C GLY A 450 7.81 -23.42 15.08
N PHE A 451 7.20 -22.34 14.60
CA PHE A 451 6.55 -21.34 15.45
C PHE A 451 5.13 -21.76 15.86
N ALA A 452 4.67 -21.36 17.03
CA ALA A 452 3.25 -21.25 17.29
C ALA A 452 2.72 -20.02 16.57
N ALA A 453 1.67 -20.16 15.73
CA ALA A 453 1.15 -19.04 14.95
C ALA A 453 -0.34 -19.15 14.67
N HIS A 454 -1.03 -18.03 14.54
CA HIS A 454 -2.38 -17.98 13.96
C HIS A 454 -2.68 -16.59 13.38
N ALA A 455 -3.72 -16.53 12.52
CA ALA A 455 -4.27 -15.28 12.03
C ALA A 455 -5.44 -14.87 12.93
N PRO A 456 -5.31 -13.78 13.73
CA PRO A 456 -6.35 -13.33 14.65
C PRO A 456 -7.60 -12.84 13.93
N GLN A 457 -8.71 -12.72 14.68
CA GLN A 457 -9.95 -12.15 14.21
C GLN A 457 -10.18 -10.76 14.84
N TYR A 458 -11.04 -9.96 14.21
CA TYR A 458 -11.42 -8.65 14.72
C TYR A 458 -11.96 -8.74 16.15
N THR A 459 -11.48 -7.89 17.05
CA THR A 459 -11.74 -7.87 18.50
C THR A 459 -11.24 -9.10 19.26
N GLU A 460 -10.35 -9.89 18.68
CA GLU A 460 -9.65 -10.93 19.45
C GLU A 460 -8.79 -10.31 20.53
N GLU A 461 -8.75 -10.95 21.70
CA GLU A 461 -7.91 -10.54 22.84
C GLU A 461 -7.01 -11.69 23.29
N TYR A 462 -5.75 -11.37 23.60
CA TYR A 462 -4.73 -12.33 24.00
C TYR A 462 -3.96 -11.87 25.23
N ASP A 463 -3.79 -12.74 26.23
CA ASP A 463 -2.97 -12.49 27.41
C ASP A 463 -1.52 -12.91 27.14
N LEU A 464 -0.61 -11.94 27.11
CA LEU A 464 0.80 -12.13 26.80
C LEU A 464 1.62 -12.68 27.97
N ILE A 465 1.09 -12.67 29.21
CA ILE A 465 1.75 -13.28 30.37
C ILE A 465 1.38 -14.76 30.46
N ALA A 466 0.07 -15.04 30.36
CA ALA A 466 -0.44 -16.41 30.45
C ALA A 466 -0.33 -17.21 29.15
N ASP A 467 0.09 -16.59 28.04
CA ASP A 467 0.11 -17.13 26.68
C ASP A 467 -1.23 -17.77 26.30
N LYS A 468 -2.30 -16.98 26.35
CA LYS A 468 -3.66 -17.50 26.22
C LYS A 468 -4.59 -16.52 25.51
N GLN A 469 -5.36 -17.06 24.57
CA GLN A 469 -6.49 -16.34 23.97
C GLN A 469 -7.59 -16.11 25.03
N LEU A 470 -7.96 -14.85 25.26
CA LEU A 470 -9.02 -14.43 26.18
C LEU A 470 -10.37 -14.35 25.49
N SER A 471 -10.39 -13.85 24.26
CA SER A 471 -11.57 -13.73 23.40
C SER A 471 -11.23 -14.11 21.96
N PRO A 472 -12.02 -14.95 21.28
CA PRO A 472 -11.71 -15.36 19.92
C PRO A 472 -11.99 -14.30 18.84
N GLY A 473 -12.61 -13.16 19.21
CA GLY A 473 -13.07 -12.18 18.22
C GLY A 473 -14.15 -12.71 17.28
N TYR A 474 -14.32 -12.03 16.14
CA TYR A 474 -15.23 -12.45 15.07
C TYR A 474 -14.77 -11.95 13.70
N LEU A 475 -15.24 -12.60 12.62
CA LEU A 475 -15.00 -12.13 11.26
C LEU A 475 -16.15 -11.19 10.84
N PRO A 476 -15.88 -9.91 10.55
CA PRO A 476 -16.88 -9.00 10.02
C PRO A 476 -17.46 -9.49 8.69
N GLU A 477 -18.74 -9.23 8.44
CA GLU A 477 -19.34 -9.49 7.14
C GLU A 477 -18.76 -8.54 6.09
N ARG A 478 -18.36 -9.09 4.93
CA ARG A 478 -17.92 -8.29 3.79
C ARG A 478 -19.08 -7.49 3.21
N ARG A 479 -18.93 -6.18 3.08
CA ARG A 479 -19.87 -5.36 2.33
C ARG A 479 -19.76 -5.71 0.84
N THR A 480 -20.80 -6.32 0.28
CA THR A 480 -20.94 -6.50 -1.17
C THR A 480 -21.34 -5.16 -1.80
N ARG A 481 -20.40 -4.25 -2.06
CA ARG A 481 -20.65 -3.19 -3.04
C ARG A 481 -20.68 -3.86 -4.41
N ALA A 482 -21.89 -4.10 -4.92
CA ALA A 482 -22.05 -4.39 -6.34
C ALA A 482 -21.62 -3.12 -7.12
N TYR A 483 -20.52 -3.17 -7.84
CA TYR A 483 -20.19 -2.17 -8.84
C TYR A 483 -21.30 -2.27 -9.91
N GLU A 484 -22.17 -1.24 -10.02
CA GLU A 484 -23.18 -1.17 -11.07
C GLU A 484 -22.43 -1.07 -12.41
N GLY A 485 -22.30 -2.19 -13.12
CA GLY A 485 -21.65 -2.26 -14.42
C GLY A 485 -20.55 -3.32 -14.60
N ALA A 486 -20.14 -4.01 -13.54
CA ALA A 486 -19.24 -5.15 -13.73
C ALA A 486 -19.98 -6.30 -14.44
N PRO A 487 -19.46 -6.91 -15.52
CA PRO A 487 -20.00 -8.15 -16.02
C PRO A 487 -19.98 -9.16 -14.88
N LYS A 488 -21.09 -9.88 -14.66
CA LYS A 488 -21.17 -10.96 -13.66
C LYS A 488 -20.19 -12.05 -14.08
N THR A 489 -18.95 -11.96 -13.63
CA THR A 489 -18.00 -13.06 -13.80
C THR A 489 -18.53 -14.23 -13.00
N THR A 490 -18.93 -15.28 -13.70
CA THR A 490 -19.34 -16.54 -13.06
C THR A 490 -18.13 -17.14 -12.35
N GLY A 491 -18.32 -17.85 -11.24
CA GLY A 491 -17.25 -18.58 -10.54
C GLY A 491 -16.47 -19.52 -11.47
N ALA A 492 -17.08 -19.94 -12.58
CA ALA A 492 -16.45 -20.69 -13.65
C ALA A 492 -15.37 -19.88 -14.40
N TYR A 493 -15.60 -18.61 -14.68
CA TYR A 493 -14.61 -17.75 -15.32
C TYR A 493 -13.41 -17.48 -14.39
N GLN A 494 -13.65 -17.20 -13.11
CA GLN A 494 -12.58 -17.00 -12.13
C GLN A 494 -11.71 -18.26 -12.00
N ARG A 495 -12.34 -19.44 -11.99
CA ARG A 495 -11.63 -20.71 -11.98
C ARG A 495 -10.83 -20.96 -13.26
N LEU A 496 -11.33 -20.52 -14.41
CA LEU A 496 -10.62 -20.61 -15.69
C LEU A 496 -9.37 -19.70 -15.70
N VAL A 497 -9.46 -18.47 -15.18
CA VAL A 497 -8.32 -17.56 -15.04
C VAL A 497 -7.26 -18.16 -14.12
N GLN A 498 -7.64 -18.67 -12.93
CA GLN A 498 -6.72 -19.36 -12.02
C GLN A 498 -6.00 -20.55 -12.67
N LEU A 499 -6.73 -21.36 -13.44
CA LEU A 499 -6.14 -22.48 -14.18
C LEU A 499 -5.20 -21.99 -15.29
N GLY A 500 -5.50 -20.86 -15.92
CA GLY A 500 -4.61 -20.19 -16.90
C GLY A 500 -3.30 -19.76 -16.26
N ASP A 501 -3.35 -19.10 -15.11
CA ASP A 501 -2.15 -18.66 -14.37
C ASP A 501 -1.31 -19.86 -13.91
N MET A 502 -1.95 -20.92 -13.40
CA MET A 502 -1.27 -22.16 -13.04
C MET A 502 -0.60 -22.82 -14.25
N LEU A 503 -1.24 -22.79 -15.43
CA LEU A 503 -0.69 -23.34 -16.67
C LEU A 503 0.55 -22.54 -17.13
N VAL A 504 0.48 -21.21 -17.09
CA VAL A 504 1.63 -20.34 -17.39
C VAL A 504 2.79 -20.62 -16.44
N GLY A 505 2.53 -20.73 -15.15
CA GLY A 505 3.52 -21.11 -14.15
C GLY A 505 4.16 -22.48 -14.41
N LEU A 506 3.35 -23.46 -14.85
CA LEU A 506 3.83 -24.80 -15.21
C LEU A 506 4.72 -24.77 -16.47
N ILE A 507 4.34 -23.98 -17.49
CA ILE A 507 5.14 -23.78 -18.71
C ILE A 507 6.51 -23.19 -18.36
N ARG A 508 6.55 -22.15 -17.53
CA ARG A 508 7.80 -21.51 -17.09
C ARG A 508 8.73 -22.48 -16.34
N ARG A 509 8.19 -23.28 -15.41
CA ARG A 509 8.95 -24.31 -14.67
C ARG A 509 9.40 -25.47 -15.54
N SER A 510 8.86 -25.64 -16.73
CA SER A 510 9.27 -26.67 -17.67
C SER A 510 10.49 -26.27 -18.51
N LYS A 511 11.00 -25.03 -18.36
CA LYS A 511 12.24 -24.57 -19.00
C LYS A 511 13.43 -25.47 -18.58
N GLY A 512 14.10 -26.09 -19.55
CA GLY A 512 15.23 -27.01 -19.32
C GLY A 512 14.84 -28.50 -19.25
N ARG A 513 13.57 -28.87 -19.42
CA ARG A 513 13.17 -30.27 -19.62
C ARG A 513 13.51 -30.74 -21.04
N ASP A 514 13.52 -32.06 -21.22
CA ASP A 514 13.82 -32.67 -22.52
C ASP A 514 12.75 -32.33 -23.59
N ASN A 515 13.18 -32.27 -24.85
CA ASN A 515 12.35 -31.87 -25.97
C ASN A 515 11.09 -32.76 -26.16
N LYS A 516 11.15 -34.04 -25.79
CA LYS A 516 10.02 -34.97 -25.91
C LYS A 516 8.93 -34.62 -24.91
N THR A 517 9.31 -34.27 -23.68
CA THR A 517 8.39 -33.82 -22.62
C THR A 517 7.77 -32.48 -23.00
N LEU A 518 8.58 -31.52 -23.52
CA LEU A 518 8.07 -30.21 -23.95
C LEU A 518 7.12 -30.31 -25.13
N ALA A 519 7.40 -31.18 -26.12
CA ALA A 519 6.52 -31.40 -27.28
C ALA A 519 5.17 -32.02 -26.87
N ALA A 520 5.18 -33.02 -25.98
CA ALA A 520 3.96 -33.60 -25.45
C ALA A 520 3.09 -32.59 -24.69
N PHE A 521 3.74 -31.68 -23.96
CA PHE A 521 3.08 -30.61 -23.21
C PHE A 521 2.46 -29.57 -24.15
N ALA A 522 3.19 -29.16 -25.20
CA ALA A 522 2.71 -28.24 -26.21
C ALA A 522 1.51 -28.82 -26.98
N GLU A 523 1.53 -30.13 -27.31
CA GLU A 523 0.42 -30.81 -27.96
C GLU A 523 -0.84 -30.90 -27.07
N ALA A 524 -0.64 -31.13 -25.74
CA ALA A 524 -1.75 -31.14 -24.80
C ALA A 524 -2.42 -29.76 -24.68
N ILE A 525 -1.64 -28.68 -24.66
CA ILE A 525 -2.15 -27.30 -24.61
C ILE A 525 -2.86 -26.95 -25.92
N SER A 526 -2.28 -27.34 -27.08
CA SER A 526 -2.86 -27.08 -28.41
C SER A 526 -4.24 -27.73 -28.62
N LYS A 527 -4.57 -28.79 -27.86
CA LYS A 527 -5.89 -29.42 -27.89
C LYS A 527 -6.94 -28.72 -27.04
N LEU A 528 -6.52 -27.75 -26.22
CA LEU A 528 -7.39 -26.92 -25.39
C LEU A 528 -7.75 -25.58 -26.05
N ILE A 529 -6.95 -25.18 -27.02
CA ILE A 529 -7.14 -23.99 -27.88
C ILE A 529 -7.77 -24.40 -29.21
#